data_51628588a380608102b9294b419d52c6
#
_entry.id   51628588a380608102b9294b419d52c6
#
_cell.length_a   1.000
_cell.length_b   1.000
_cell.length_c   1.000
_cell.angle_alpha   90.00
_cell.angle_beta   90.00
_cell.angle_gamma   90.00
#
_symmetry.space_group_name_H-M   'P 1'
#
loop_
_entity.id
_entity.type
_entity.pdbx_description
1 polymer ?
#
loop_
_entity_poly.entity_id
_entity_poly.type
_entity_poly.pdbx_seq_one_letter_code
_entity_poly.pdbx_strand_id
1 'polypeptide(L)'
;MNQDHFISIIPGLSDVLGAQSSRQDALELLRNNSETYRKFQSFPAGEQNKLLSFIMGQRGLKITYDSFFQRIMSPELHPGRLESFLSELMGEEVHIEKILPREGIRLAEEASLIIMDILVQLSDGSRVNVEMQKIGLYFPGERSSCYAADAIMRQYTELRGRLKEKFSYKEMKPFFLIVLMEHSSAPFQKAAPGYIHTEKIYYDSGAEVASLAKIKYISLDTFRDSVHNISNKLEAWLTFFSSDEPADIIALVNAYPEFRELYQEIAEFRTKPEELIHMYSEALAIADRNTIRLMIDDMKEELDSLTNQVAEQKSELARQENEIARQENEIVRQESELAKRDDEIARLRAENERLRRETQ
;
A
#
# COMPACT_ATOMS: atom_id res chain seq x y z
N MET A 1 32.59 -14.13 -1.49
CA MET A 1 32.77 -14.64 -2.87
C MET A 1 32.08 -13.64 -3.76
N ASN A 2 32.82 -12.96 -4.64
CA ASN A 2 32.35 -11.81 -5.42
C ASN A 2 31.25 -12.24 -6.40
N GLN A 3 30.08 -11.67 -6.28
CA GLN A 3 28.96 -11.78 -7.24
C GLN A 3 29.29 -11.19 -8.62
N ASP A 4 30.35 -10.40 -8.72
CA ASP A 4 30.76 -9.70 -9.95
C ASP A 4 31.27 -10.61 -11.11
N HIS A 5 31.43 -11.90 -10.88
CA HIS A 5 32.00 -12.82 -11.88
C HIS A 5 30.97 -13.63 -12.68
N PHE A 6 29.68 -13.57 -12.32
CA PHE A 6 28.69 -14.44 -13.00
C PHE A 6 28.06 -13.84 -14.27
N ILE A 7 28.09 -12.52 -14.44
CA ILE A 7 27.34 -11.86 -15.52
C ILE A 7 28.10 -11.87 -16.85
N SER A 8 29.41 -12.09 -16.83
CA SER A 8 30.24 -12.06 -18.08
C SER A 8 30.19 -13.33 -18.94
N ILE A 9 29.42 -14.35 -18.57
CA ILE A 9 29.54 -15.71 -19.18
C ILE A 9 28.29 -16.19 -19.91
N ILE A 10 27.17 -15.43 -19.93
CA ILE A 10 25.97 -15.89 -20.67
C ILE A 10 25.88 -15.17 -22.01
N PRO A 11 26.30 -15.79 -23.12
CA PRO A 11 26.11 -15.23 -24.46
C PRO A 11 24.63 -15.09 -24.78
N GLY A 12 24.20 -13.91 -25.23
CA GLY A 12 22.83 -13.68 -25.65
C GLY A 12 21.93 -12.90 -24.65
N LEU A 13 22.47 -12.37 -23.54
CA LEU A 13 21.72 -11.56 -22.59
C LEU A 13 22.17 -10.09 -22.56
N SER A 14 23.16 -9.74 -23.34
CA SER A 14 23.58 -8.33 -23.50
C SER A 14 22.48 -7.43 -24.08
N ASP A 15 21.53 -7.99 -24.81
CA ASP A 15 20.36 -7.31 -25.34
C ASP A 15 19.29 -7.03 -24.27
N VAL A 16 19.26 -7.83 -23.21
CA VAL A 16 18.30 -7.73 -22.11
C VAL A 16 18.87 -6.92 -20.94
N LEU A 17 20.10 -7.21 -20.54
CA LEU A 17 20.79 -6.51 -19.46
C LEU A 17 21.67 -5.35 -19.94
N GLY A 18 21.87 -5.20 -21.25
CA GLY A 18 22.76 -4.22 -21.87
C GLY A 18 24.23 -4.61 -21.79
N ALA A 19 25.05 -3.95 -22.60
CA ALA A 19 26.49 -4.05 -22.48
C ALA A 19 26.95 -3.47 -21.15
N GLN A 20 27.84 -4.15 -20.47
CA GLN A 20 28.41 -3.63 -19.22
C GLN A 20 29.27 -2.40 -19.50
N SER A 21 29.03 -1.34 -18.77
CA SER A 21 29.82 -0.11 -18.78
C SER A 21 30.42 0.17 -17.40
N SER A 22 31.51 0.97 -17.40
CA SER A 22 32.08 1.38 -16.13
C SER A 22 31.23 2.46 -15.46
N ARG A 23 31.42 2.65 -14.13
CA ARG A 23 30.79 3.77 -13.39
C ARG A 23 31.16 5.12 -14.00
N GLN A 24 32.37 5.24 -14.53
CA GLN A 24 32.82 6.49 -15.14
C GLN A 24 32.04 6.76 -16.43
N ASP A 25 31.86 5.75 -17.31
CA ASP A 25 31.09 5.89 -18.55
C ASP A 25 29.61 6.26 -18.23
N ALA A 26 29.01 5.61 -17.24
CA ALA A 26 27.65 5.93 -16.82
C ALA A 26 27.51 7.38 -16.30
N LEU A 27 28.49 7.88 -15.56
CA LEU A 27 28.50 9.26 -15.08
C LEU A 27 28.77 10.26 -16.23
N GLU A 28 29.61 9.91 -17.20
CA GLU A 28 29.85 10.73 -18.39
C GLU A 28 28.59 10.85 -19.24
N LEU A 29 27.86 9.74 -19.43
CA LEU A 29 26.58 9.73 -20.14
C LEU A 29 25.57 10.70 -19.48
N LEU A 30 25.45 10.68 -18.16
CA LEU A 30 24.59 11.59 -17.41
C LEU A 30 25.03 13.05 -17.50
N ARG A 31 26.35 13.32 -17.53
CA ARG A 31 26.95 14.67 -17.61
C ARG A 31 26.78 15.33 -18.97
N ASN A 32 26.48 14.58 -20.04
CA ASN A 32 26.24 15.13 -21.37
C ASN A 32 25.10 16.16 -21.37
N ASN A 33 24.16 16.06 -20.41
CA ASN A 33 23.15 17.06 -20.16
C ASN A 33 23.22 17.57 -18.74
N SER A 34 23.52 18.87 -18.58
CA SER A 34 23.74 19.49 -17.26
C SER A 34 22.48 19.51 -16.36
N GLU A 35 21.29 19.60 -16.94
CA GLU A 35 20.02 19.55 -16.21
C GLU A 35 19.75 18.14 -15.71
N THR A 36 19.88 17.14 -16.56
CA THR A 36 19.76 15.73 -16.24
C THR A 36 20.71 15.33 -15.11
N TYR A 37 21.98 15.74 -15.22
CA TYR A 37 22.96 15.46 -14.16
C TYR A 37 22.63 16.15 -12.85
N ARG A 38 22.14 17.40 -12.87
CA ARG A 38 21.70 18.11 -11.66
C ARG A 38 20.52 17.41 -10.98
N LYS A 39 19.52 16.97 -11.77
CA LYS A 39 18.39 16.18 -11.24
C LYS A 39 18.87 14.88 -10.62
N PHE A 40 19.73 14.13 -11.30
CA PHE A 40 20.33 12.92 -10.78
C PHE A 40 21.07 13.17 -9.44
N GLN A 41 21.85 14.24 -9.34
CA GLN A 41 22.54 14.58 -8.08
C GLN A 41 21.60 14.94 -6.92
N SER A 42 20.39 15.39 -7.19
CA SER A 42 19.39 15.69 -6.16
C SER A 42 18.75 14.45 -5.54
N PHE A 43 18.90 13.27 -6.16
CA PHE A 43 18.33 12.04 -5.63
C PHE A 43 19.09 11.54 -4.40
N PRO A 44 18.42 10.82 -3.48
CA PRO A 44 19.10 10.12 -2.39
C PRO A 44 20.21 9.19 -2.89
N ALA A 45 21.29 9.05 -2.14
CA ALA A 45 22.45 8.24 -2.55
C ALA A 45 22.08 6.78 -2.92
N GLY A 46 21.12 6.18 -2.23
CA GLY A 46 20.60 4.85 -2.54
C GLY A 46 19.99 4.78 -3.93
N GLU A 47 19.18 5.77 -4.30
CA GLU A 47 18.53 5.85 -5.61
C GLU A 47 19.54 6.16 -6.73
N GLN A 48 20.52 7.03 -6.46
CA GLN A 48 21.63 7.26 -7.39
C GLN A 48 22.39 5.96 -7.70
N ASN A 49 22.67 5.14 -6.69
CA ASN A 49 23.39 3.87 -6.89
C ASN A 49 22.55 2.85 -7.67
N LYS A 50 21.23 2.76 -7.43
CA LYS A 50 20.33 1.89 -8.22
C LYS A 50 20.32 2.28 -9.69
N LEU A 51 20.19 3.58 -9.99
CA LEU A 51 20.22 4.09 -11.35
C LEU A 51 21.57 3.85 -12.05
N LEU A 52 22.67 4.07 -11.36
CA LEU A 52 24.00 3.77 -11.92
C LEU A 52 24.16 2.28 -12.18
N SER A 53 23.73 1.40 -11.27
CA SER A 53 23.79 -0.05 -11.49
C SER A 53 22.93 -0.48 -12.69
N PHE A 54 21.78 0.16 -12.89
CA PHE A 54 20.97 -0.05 -14.08
C PHE A 54 21.69 0.44 -15.37
N ILE A 55 22.19 1.66 -15.39
CA ILE A 55 22.91 2.23 -16.56
C ILE A 55 24.14 1.38 -16.88
N MET A 56 24.87 0.90 -15.89
CA MET A 56 26.03 0.03 -16.04
C MET A 56 25.69 -1.40 -16.53
N GLY A 57 24.41 -1.77 -16.64
CA GLY A 57 24.02 -3.12 -17.02
C GLY A 57 24.20 -4.19 -15.93
N GLN A 58 24.39 -3.78 -14.69
CA GLN A 58 24.57 -4.68 -13.55
C GLN A 58 23.25 -5.15 -12.94
N ARG A 59 22.15 -4.44 -13.26
CA ARG A 59 20.82 -4.67 -12.69
C ARG A 59 19.72 -4.32 -13.68
N GLY A 60 18.54 -4.90 -13.50
CA GLY A 60 17.33 -4.45 -14.18
C GLY A 60 16.83 -3.11 -13.63
N LEU A 61 15.68 -2.67 -14.13
CA LEU A 61 14.94 -1.53 -13.61
C LEU A 61 13.61 -2.03 -13.05
N LYS A 62 13.33 -1.71 -11.79
CA LYS A 62 12.02 -1.99 -11.23
C LYS A 62 10.96 -1.11 -11.85
N ILE A 63 9.89 -1.72 -12.33
CA ILE A 63 8.77 -1.01 -12.94
C ILE A 63 7.64 -0.70 -11.94
N THR A 64 7.85 -0.91 -10.65
CA THR A 64 6.89 -0.62 -9.57
C THR A 64 6.70 0.88 -9.29
N TYR A 65 7.35 1.73 -10.04
CA TYR A 65 7.07 3.17 -10.06
C TYR A 65 5.99 3.48 -11.11
N ASP A 66 5.01 4.29 -10.75
CA ASP A 66 3.82 4.62 -11.56
C ASP A 66 4.17 5.01 -13.01
N SER A 67 5.18 5.88 -13.20
CA SER A 67 5.60 6.34 -14.54
C SER A 67 6.15 5.20 -15.41
N PHE A 68 6.97 4.30 -14.84
CA PHE A 68 7.50 3.15 -15.57
C PHE A 68 6.43 2.10 -15.81
N PHE A 69 5.60 1.81 -14.82
CA PHE A 69 4.49 0.88 -14.95
C PHE A 69 3.53 1.31 -16.06
N GLN A 70 3.09 2.56 -16.04
CA GLN A 70 2.21 3.12 -17.05
C GLN A 70 2.85 3.11 -18.44
N ARG A 71 4.15 3.35 -18.56
CA ARG A 71 4.87 3.31 -19.85
C ARG A 71 4.96 1.91 -20.42
N ILE A 72 5.43 0.95 -19.62
CA ILE A 72 5.68 -0.43 -20.06
C ILE A 72 4.40 -1.22 -20.29
N MET A 73 3.39 -0.98 -19.44
CA MET A 73 2.09 -1.67 -19.50
C MET A 73 1.02 -0.86 -20.24
N SER A 74 1.41 0.23 -20.92
CA SER A 74 0.50 1.10 -21.67
C SER A 74 -0.34 0.30 -22.69
N PRO A 75 -1.67 0.27 -22.54
CA PRO A 75 -2.52 -0.40 -23.50
C PRO A 75 -2.60 0.35 -24.84
N GLU A 76 -2.24 1.65 -24.89
CA GLU A 76 -2.13 2.43 -26.13
C GLU A 76 -0.99 1.95 -27.01
N LEU A 77 0.13 1.58 -26.37
CA LEU A 77 1.35 1.17 -27.07
C LEU A 77 1.41 -0.35 -27.29
N HIS A 78 1.02 -1.11 -26.27
CA HIS A 78 1.17 -2.56 -26.22
C HIS A 78 -0.03 -3.24 -25.57
N PRO A 79 -1.23 -3.22 -26.19
CA PRO A 79 -2.45 -3.78 -25.56
C PRO A 79 -2.29 -5.25 -25.15
N GLY A 80 -1.59 -6.06 -25.93
CA GLY A 80 -1.37 -7.47 -25.66
C GLY A 80 -0.61 -7.78 -24.36
N ARG A 81 0.17 -6.84 -23.82
CA ARG A 81 0.85 -7.03 -22.53
C ARG A 81 -0.15 -7.05 -21.39
N LEU A 82 -1.01 -6.04 -21.35
CA LEU A 82 -2.03 -5.94 -20.33
C LEU A 82 -3.07 -7.05 -20.48
N GLU A 83 -3.50 -7.38 -21.69
CA GLU A 83 -4.40 -8.51 -21.98
C GLU A 83 -3.81 -9.83 -21.48
N SER A 84 -2.53 -10.09 -21.75
CA SER A 84 -1.85 -11.30 -21.28
C SER A 84 -1.80 -11.39 -19.76
N PHE A 85 -1.43 -10.31 -19.06
CA PHE A 85 -1.43 -10.29 -17.60
C PHE A 85 -2.83 -10.51 -17.01
N LEU A 86 -3.83 -9.79 -17.55
CA LEU A 86 -5.21 -9.90 -17.08
C LEU A 86 -5.78 -11.29 -17.33
N SER A 87 -5.50 -11.91 -18.48
CA SER A 87 -5.96 -13.26 -18.80
C SER A 87 -5.45 -14.29 -17.81
N GLU A 88 -4.16 -14.22 -17.46
CA GLU A 88 -3.57 -15.10 -16.46
C GLU A 88 -4.18 -14.89 -15.05
N LEU A 89 -4.39 -13.61 -14.67
CA LEU A 89 -4.93 -13.28 -13.35
C LEU A 89 -6.42 -13.61 -13.22
N MET A 90 -7.19 -13.49 -14.29
CA MET A 90 -8.64 -13.73 -14.29
C MET A 90 -8.97 -15.21 -14.60
N GLY A 91 -8.04 -15.94 -15.21
CA GLY A 91 -8.22 -17.35 -15.61
C GLY A 91 -9.09 -17.54 -16.86
N GLU A 92 -9.25 -16.48 -17.65
CA GLU A 92 -10.01 -16.47 -18.91
C GLU A 92 -9.35 -15.51 -19.91
N GLU A 93 -9.59 -15.71 -21.21
CA GLU A 93 -9.02 -14.84 -22.24
C GLU A 93 -9.66 -13.44 -22.18
N VAL A 94 -8.82 -12.41 -22.07
CA VAL A 94 -9.22 -11.01 -21.91
C VAL A 94 -8.82 -10.21 -23.15
N HIS A 95 -9.76 -9.45 -23.71
CA HIS A 95 -9.51 -8.52 -24.81
C HIS A 95 -9.94 -7.12 -24.43
N ILE A 96 -9.04 -6.14 -24.62
CA ILE A 96 -9.29 -4.73 -24.37
C ILE A 96 -10.04 -4.13 -25.58
N GLU A 97 -11.24 -3.65 -25.36
CA GLU A 97 -12.03 -2.96 -26.38
C GLU A 97 -11.69 -1.47 -26.43
N LYS A 98 -11.48 -0.86 -25.25
CA LYS A 98 -11.36 0.59 -25.14
C LYS A 98 -10.53 0.99 -23.92
N ILE A 99 -9.70 2.02 -24.12
CA ILE A 99 -9.01 2.71 -23.03
C ILE A 99 -9.91 3.81 -22.52
N LEU A 100 -10.04 3.92 -21.21
CA LEU A 100 -10.93 4.89 -20.56
C LEU A 100 -10.11 6.01 -19.90
N PRO A 101 -10.71 7.24 -19.77
CA PRO A 101 -10.06 8.30 -19.04
C PRO A 101 -9.73 7.92 -17.61
N ARG A 102 -8.49 8.17 -17.18
CA ARG A 102 -7.98 7.84 -15.84
C ARG A 102 -8.51 8.77 -14.76
N GLU A 103 -8.80 10.01 -15.10
CA GLU A 103 -9.30 11.02 -14.15
C GLU A 103 -10.77 10.78 -13.79
N GLY A 104 -11.03 10.75 -12.48
CA GLY A 104 -12.37 10.61 -11.92
C GLY A 104 -13.26 11.85 -12.11
N ILE A 105 -14.52 11.72 -11.75
CA ILE A 105 -15.47 12.84 -11.74
C ILE A 105 -15.18 13.70 -10.49
N ARG A 106 -14.97 15.01 -10.67
CA ARG A 106 -14.95 15.95 -9.55
C ARG A 106 -16.39 16.13 -9.04
N LEU A 107 -16.66 15.63 -7.86
CA LEU A 107 -17.96 15.79 -7.20
C LEU A 107 -18.08 17.12 -6.45
N ALA A 108 -16.94 17.76 -6.10
CA ALA A 108 -16.86 19.09 -5.50
C ALA A 108 -15.56 19.78 -5.93
N GLU A 109 -15.53 21.13 -5.89
CA GLU A 109 -14.33 21.91 -6.26
C GLU A 109 -13.12 21.60 -5.39
N GLU A 110 -13.32 21.24 -4.11
CA GLU A 110 -12.28 20.90 -3.13
C GLU A 110 -11.98 19.38 -3.05
N ALA A 111 -12.73 18.54 -3.77
CA ALA A 111 -12.50 17.10 -3.76
C ALA A 111 -11.20 16.76 -4.49
N SER A 112 -10.35 15.95 -3.84
CA SER A 112 -9.18 15.38 -4.50
C SER A 112 -9.63 14.50 -5.67
N LEU A 113 -9.01 14.73 -6.84
CA LEU A 113 -9.30 13.95 -8.04
C LEU A 113 -8.82 12.51 -7.81
N ILE A 114 -9.71 11.54 -8.05
CA ILE A 114 -9.32 10.15 -8.13
C ILE A 114 -8.64 9.95 -9.49
N ILE A 115 -7.36 9.61 -9.47
CA ILE A 115 -6.58 9.31 -10.68
C ILE A 115 -6.25 7.82 -10.64
N MET A 116 -6.63 7.10 -11.68
CA MET A 116 -6.38 5.68 -11.88
C MET A 116 -5.13 5.49 -12.75
N ASP A 117 -4.36 4.41 -12.50
CA ASP A 117 -3.14 4.19 -13.30
C ASP A 117 -3.46 3.71 -14.70
N ILE A 118 -4.16 2.61 -14.85
CA ILE A 118 -4.57 2.07 -16.15
C ILE A 118 -6.03 1.63 -16.06
N LEU A 119 -6.92 2.32 -16.76
CA LEU A 119 -8.34 2.01 -16.80
C LEU A 119 -8.77 1.62 -18.22
N VAL A 120 -9.31 0.41 -18.37
CA VAL A 120 -9.76 -0.14 -19.65
C VAL A 120 -11.17 -0.71 -19.57
N GLN A 121 -11.82 -0.81 -20.72
CA GLN A 121 -13.04 -1.59 -20.92
C GLN A 121 -12.71 -2.82 -21.74
N LEU A 122 -13.20 -3.95 -21.29
CA LEU A 122 -13.06 -5.24 -21.97
C LEU A 122 -14.18 -5.45 -23.00
N SER A 123 -13.99 -6.43 -23.87
CA SER A 123 -14.94 -6.79 -24.95
C SER A 123 -16.32 -7.22 -24.44
N ASP A 124 -16.41 -7.77 -23.22
CA ASP A 124 -17.68 -8.10 -22.56
C ASP A 124 -18.39 -6.89 -21.93
N GLY A 125 -17.75 -5.70 -21.98
CA GLY A 125 -18.18 -4.44 -21.39
C GLY A 125 -17.75 -4.24 -19.93
N SER A 126 -17.11 -5.22 -19.30
CA SER A 126 -16.51 -5.08 -17.97
C SER A 126 -15.41 -4.00 -17.98
N ARG A 127 -15.15 -3.39 -16.85
CA ARG A 127 -14.08 -2.39 -16.70
C ARG A 127 -13.02 -2.91 -15.74
N VAL A 128 -11.78 -2.66 -16.08
CA VAL A 128 -10.62 -3.05 -15.25
C VAL A 128 -9.76 -1.84 -14.99
N ASN A 129 -9.44 -1.62 -13.73
CA ASN A 129 -8.38 -0.70 -13.31
C ASN A 129 -7.24 -1.50 -12.70
N VAL A 130 -6.02 -1.25 -13.15
CA VAL A 130 -4.80 -1.82 -12.58
C VAL A 130 -4.00 -0.69 -11.93
N GLU A 131 -3.80 -0.81 -10.64
CA GLU A 131 -3.06 0.14 -9.80
C GLU A 131 -1.72 -0.46 -9.37
N MET A 132 -0.64 0.30 -9.50
CA MET A 132 0.66 -0.03 -8.95
C MET A 132 0.91 0.81 -7.71
N GLN A 133 1.08 0.17 -6.56
CA GLN A 133 1.33 0.87 -5.30
C GLN A 133 2.70 0.47 -4.73
N LYS A 134 3.60 1.42 -4.63
CA LYS A 134 4.94 1.19 -4.07
C LYS A 134 4.88 0.90 -2.58
N ILE A 135 4.02 1.57 -1.85
CA ILE A 135 3.81 1.39 -0.42
C ILE A 135 2.33 1.04 -0.19
N GLY A 136 2.07 -0.07 0.49
CA GLY A 136 0.72 -0.45 0.89
C GLY A 136 0.13 0.60 1.84
N LEU A 137 -1.03 1.15 1.49
CA LEU A 137 -1.69 2.17 2.28
C LEU A 137 -2.34 1.56 3.52
N TYR A 138 -2.49 2.38 4.59
CA TYR A 138 -3.15 1.97 5.83
C TYR A 138 -4.63 1.61 5.61
N PHE A 139 -5.30 2.28 4.69
CA PHE A 139 -6.72 2.10 4.39
C PHE A 139 -6.95 1.56 2.98
N PRO A 140 -6.43 0.34 2.66
CA PRO A 140 -6.56 -0.19 1.30
C PRO A 140 -8.03 -0.43 0.91
N GLY A 141 -8.88 -0.84 1.85
CA GLY A 141 -10.29 -1.10 1.62
C GLY A 141 -11.09 0.16 1.31
N GLU A 142 -10.90 1.22 2.10
CA GLU A 142 -11.57 2.51 1.94
C GLU A 142 -11.18 3.16 0.61
N ARG A 143 -9.89 3.17 0.27
CA ARG A 143 -9.42 3.70 -1.00
C ARG A 143 -9.97 2.90 -2.18
N SER A 144 -9.89 1.59 -2.13
CA SER A 144 -10.44 0.71 -3.19
C SER A 144 -11.93 0.88 -3.36
N SER A 145 -12.66 1.11 -2.27
CA SER A 145 -14.10 1.42 -2.31
C SER A 145 -14.38 2.74 -3.04
N CYS A 146 -13.56 3.78 -2.84
CA CYS A 146 -13.68 5.04 -3.56
C CYS A 146 -13.41 4.87 -5.06
N TYR A 147 -12.37 4.11 -5.45
CA TYR A 147 -12.09 3.80 -6.86
C TYR A 147 -13.24 3.03 -7.51
N ALA A 148 -13.76 2.02 -6.83
CA ALA A 148 -14.88 1.23 -7.33
C ALA A 148 -16.14 2.06 -7.47
N ALA A 149 -16.45 2.92 -6.48
CA ALA A 149 -17.61 3.82 -6.53
C ALA A 149 -17.55 4.78 -7.71
N ASP A 150 -16.38 5.45 -7.93
CA ASP A 150 -16.19 6.35 -9.06
C ASP A 150 -16.37 5.63 -10.40
N ALA A 151 -15.71 4.48 -10.60
CA ALA A 151 -15.78 3.73 -11.85
C ALA A 151 -17.21 3.23 -12.15
N ILE A 152 -17.93 2.74 -11.13
CA ILE A 152 -19.31 2.28 -11.24
C ILE A 152 -20.24 3.45 -11.55
N MET A 153 -20.07 4.60 -10.89
CA MET A 153 -20.89 5.80 -11.16
C MET A 153 -20.64 6.39 -12.55
N ARG A 154 -19.41 6.36 -13.03
CA ARG A 154 -19.11 6.72 -14.44
C ARG A 154 -19.79 5.79 -15.43
N GLN A 155 -19.76 4.48 -15.19
CA GLN A 155 -20.47 3.52 -16.03
C GLN A 155 -21.98 3.77 -16.02
N TYR A 156 -22.57 3.98 -14.83
CA TYR A 156 -23.99 4.29 -14.67
C TYR A 156 -24.38 5.54 -15.47
N THR A 157 -23.61 6.62 -15.32
CA THR A 157 -23.88 7.89 -16.00
C THR A 157 -23.82 7.75 -17.52
N GLU A 158 -22.81 7.04 -18.03
CA GLU A 158 -22.64 6.76 -19.46
C GLU A 158 -23.81 5.94 -20.01
N LEU A 159 -24.15 4.83 -19.34
CA LEU A 159 -25.25 3.95 -19.78
C LEU A 159 -26.61 4.65 -19.69
N ARG A 160 -26.85 5.40 -18.61
CA ARG A 160 -28.10 6.17 -18.43
C ARG A 160 -28.26 7.24 -19.50
N GLY A 161 -27.18 7.96 -19.84
CA GLY A 161 -27.17 8.97 -20.91
C GLY A 161 -27.44 8.34 -22.29
N ARG A 162 -26.86 7.18 -22.58
CA ARG A 162 -27.01 6.48 -23.88
C ARG A 162 -28.35 5.80 -24.04
N LEU A 163 -28.81 5.07 -23.01
CA LEU A 163 -30.01 4.23 -23.08
C LEU A 163 -31.30 4.96 -22.69
N LYS A 164 -31.16 6.06 -21.94
CA LYS A 164 -32.30 6.88 -21.46
C LYS A 164 -33.37 6.02 -20.76
N GLU A 165 -34.60 5.99 -21.28
CA GLU A 165 -35.73 5.23 -20.74
C GLU A 165 -35.56 3.71 -20.85
N LYS A 166 -34.70 3.23 -21.77
CA LYS A 166 -34.40 1.81 -21.94
C LYS A 166 -33.33 1.29 -20.95
N PHE A 167 -32.80 2.16 -20.12
CA PHE A 167 -31.78 1.74 -19.13
C PHE A 167 -32.36 0.75 -18.12
N SER A 168 -31.59 -0.32 -17.87
CA SER A 168 -31.82 -1.26 -16.78
C SER A 168 -30.50 -1.49 -16.04
N TYR A 169 -30.56 -1.73 -14.73
CA TYR A 169 -29.38 -2.08 -13.95
C TYR A 169 -28.71 -3.39 -14.41
N LYS A 170 -29.39 -4.21 -15.18
CA LYS A 170 -28.83 -5.43 -15.83
C LYS A 170 -27.78 -5.11 -16.90
N GLU A 171 -27.79 -3.86 -17.42
CA GLU A 171 -26.80 -3.39 -18.39
C GLU A 171 -25.45 -3.04 -17.73
N MET A 172 -25.43 -2.88 -16.41
CA MET A 172 -24.21 -2.63 -15.66
C MET A 172 -23.32 -3.87 -15.67
N LYS A 173 -22.06 -3.67 -16.00
CA LYS A 173 -21.05 -4.72 -16.04
C LYS A 173 -20.09 -4.63 -14.83
N PRO A 174 -19.44 -5.72 -14.45
CA PRO A 174 -18.48 -5.71 -13.36
C PRO A 174 -17.36 -4.68 -13.55
N PHE A 175 -16.88 -4.16 -12.45
CA PHE A 175 -15.66 -3.39 -12.36
C PHE A 175 -14.63 -4.19 -11.54
N PHE A 176 -13.49 -4.47 -12.16
CA PHE A 176 -12.37 -5.13 -11.52
C PHE A 176 -11.33 -4.09 -11.11
N LEU A 177 -10.95 -4.09 -9.85
CA LEU A 177 -9.83 -3.33 -9.33
C LEU A 177 -8.71 -4.32 -8.95
N ILE A 178 -7.57 -4.16 -9.59
CA ILE A 178 -6.38 -4.97 -9.34
C ILE A 178 -5.31 -4.05 -8.79
N VAL A 179 -4.89 -4.31 -7.54
CA VAL A 179 -3.90 -3.51 -6.83
C VAL A 179 -2.63 -4.33 -6.64
N LEU A 180 -1.57 -3.94 -7.33
CA LEU A 180 -0.23 -4.50 -7.19
C LEU A 180 0.53 -3.71 -6.13
N MET A 181 0.97 -4.35 -5.04
CA MET A 181 1.67 -3.71 -3.92
C MET A 181 3.13 -4.16 -3.89
N GLU A 182 4.09 -3.24 -4.06
CA GLU A 182 5.52 -3.55 -3.90
C GLU A 182 5.84 -3.88 -2.44
N HIS A 183 5.26 -3.12 -1.51
CA HIS A 183 5.31 -3.36 -0.07
C HIS A 183 3.88 -3.43 0.47
N SER A 184 3.49 -4.60 0.94
CA SER A 184 2.14 -4.86 1.42
C SER A 184 1.89 -4.25 2.79
N SER A 185 0.66 -3.81 3.04
CA SER A 185 0.25 -3.38 4.38
C SER A 185 0.13 -4.56 5.36
N ALA A 186 0.22 -4.27 6.65
CA ALA A 186 0.27 -5.27 7.72
C ALA A 186 -0.83 -6.36 7.68
N PRO A 187 -2.09 -6.07 7.32
CA PRO A 187 -3.11 -7.12 7.19
C PRO A 187 -2.76 -8.18 6.14
N PHE A 188 -2.19 -7.77 4.99
CA PHE A 188 -1.80 -8.70 3.93
C PHE A 188 -0.53 -9.46 4.27
N GLN A 189 0.45 -8.82 4.94
CA GLN A 189 1.65 -9.50 5.43
C GLN A 189 1.32 -10.62 6.43
N LYS A 190 0.31 -10.41 7.29
CA LYS A 190 -0.17 -11.43 8.23
C LYS A 190 -0.83 -12.64 7.53
N ALA A 191 -1.27 -12.49 6.29
CA ALA A 191 -1.90 -13.56 5.50
C ALA A 191 -0.88 -14.38 4.69
N ALA A 192 0.43 -14.12 4.83
CA ALA A 192 1.48 -14.89 4.18
C ALA A 192 1.35 -16.41 4.50
N PRO A 193 1.70 -17.31 3.59
CA PRO A 193 2.40 -17.08 2.31
C PRO A 193 1.46 -16.73 1.12
N GLY A 194 0.16 -16.51 1.36
CA GLY A 194 -0.75 -16.09 0.30
C GLY A 194 -0.38 -14.69 -0.21
N TYR A 195 -0.24 -14.54 -1.51
CA TYR A 195 0.14 -13.28 -2.15
C TYR A 195 -0.94 -12.70 -3.07
N ILE A 196 -2.02 -13.45 -3.32
CA ILE A 196 -3.22 -12.97 -4.05
C ILE A 196 -4.41 -13.00 -3.11
N HIS A 197 -4.99 -11.83 -2.86
CA HIS A 197 -6.10 -11.66 -1.95
C HIS A 197 -7.32 -11.16 -2.75
N THR A 198 -8.33 -12.02 -2.87
CA THR A 198 -9.58 -11.68 -3.57
C THR A 198 -10.65 -11.32 -2.55
N GLU A 199 -11.22 -10.13 -2.66
CA GLU A 199 -12.36 -9.73 -1.86
C GLU A 199 -13.56 -10.64 -2.12
N LYS A 200 -14.21 -11.06 -1.04
CA LYS A 200 -15.44 -11.84 -1.08
C LYS A 200 -16.49 -11.21 -0.19
N ILE A 201 -17.68 -11.01 -0.72
CA ILE A 201 -18.83 -10.49 0.03
C ILE A 201 -19.67 -11.68 0.49
N TYR A 202 -19.93 -11.74 1.79
CA TYR A 202 -20.79 -12.75 2.41
C TYR A 202 -21.98 -12.07 3.07
N TYR A 203 -23.13 -12.68 2.92
CA TYR A 203 -24.34 -12.29 3.65
C TYR A 203 -24.57 -13.29 4.79
N ASP A 204 -24.92 -12.79 5.96
CA ASP A 204 -25.19 -13.59 7.16
C ASP A 204 -26.34 -14.60 6.96
N SER A 205 -27.29 -14.26 6.09
CA SER A 205 -28.40 -15.12 5.69
C SER A 205 -28.00 -16.24 4.71
N GLY A 206 -26.78 -16.26 4.20
CA GLY A 206 -26.36 -17.17 3.13
C GLY A 206 -26.87 -16.77 1.73
N ALA A 207 -27.47 -15.59 1.58
CA ALA A 207 -27.90 -15.11 0.27
C ALA A 207 -26.69 -14.84 -0.64
N GLU A 208 -26.80 -15.20 -1.91
CA GLU A 208 -25.79 -14.95 -2.94
C GLU A 208 -26.24 -13.77 -3.83
N VAL A 209 -25.68 -12.60 -3.60
CA VAL A 209 -25.93 -11.40 -4.41
C VAL A 209 -24.60 -10.94 -5.02
N ALA A 210 -24.55 -10.85 -6.34
CA ALA A 210 -23.35 -10.43 -7.05
C ALA A 210 -23.07 -8.93 -6.82
N SER A 211 -21.85 -8.58 -6.40
CA SER A 211 -21.36 -7.21 -6.40
C SER A 211 -20.82 -6.83 -7.77
N LEU A 212 -21.01 -5.56 -8.16
CA LEU A 212 -20.35 -5.01 -9.35
C LEU A 212 -18.86 -4.78 -9.13
N ALA A 213 -18.44 -4.43 -7.91
CA ALA A 213 -17.02 -4.31 -7.57
C ALA A 213 -16.41 -5.70 -7.33
N LYS A 214 -15.25 -5.94 -7.94
CA LYS A 214 -14.42 -7.13 -7.81
C LYS A 214 -12.99 -6.69 -7.54
N ILE A 215 -12.51 -6.82 -6.30
CA ILE A 215 -11.23 -6.29 -5.88
C ILE A 215 -10.25 -7.45 -5.63
N LYS A 216 -9.05 -7.31 -6.19
CA LYS A 216 -7.91 -8.21 -5.95
C LYS A 216 -6.70 -7.39 -5.54
N TYR A 217 -6.05 -7.80 -4.45
CA TYR A 217 -4.77 -7.26 -4.01
C TYR A 217 -3.69 -8.31 -4.25
N ILE A 218 -2.54 -7.87 -4.74
CA ILE A 218 -1.39 -8.73 -5.04
C ILE A 218 -0.18 -8.20 -4.29
N SER A 219 0.30 -8.99 -3.34
CA SER A 219 1.44 -8.68 -2.47
C SER A 219 2.75 -9.14 -3.14
N LEU A 220 3.43 -8.23 -3.85
CA LEU A 220 4.65 -8.55 -4.60
C LEU A 220 5.84 -8.87 -3.67
N ASP A 221 5.91 -8.28 -2.49
CA ASP A 221 6.88 -8.63 -1.44
C ASP A 221 6.67 -10.07 -0.94
N THR A 222 5.45 -10.42 -0.55
CA THR A 222 5.11 -11.79 -0.13
C THR A 222 5.34 -12.79 -1.25
N PHE A 223 5.05 -12.44 -2.50
CA PHE A 223 5.32 -13.29 -3.66
C PHE A 223 6.82 -13.58 -3.77
N ARG A 224 7.71 -12.58 -3.72
CA ARG A 224 9.16 -12.76 -3.79
C ARG A 224 9.71 -13.64 -2.67
N ASP A 225 9.16 -13.49 -1.47
CA ASP A 225 9.61 -14.25 -0.30
C ASP A 225 9.13 -15.70 -0.33
N SER A 226 8.03 -15.99 -1.02
CA SER A 226 7.37 -17.30 -1.02
C SER A 226 7.61 -18.13 -2.27
N VAL A 227 7.84 -17.49 -3.43
CA VAL A 227 7.98 -18.16 -4.73
C VAL A 227 9.41 -18.07 -5.22
N HIS A 228 10.08 -19.22 -5.33
CA HIS A 228 11.49 -19.31 -5.75
C HIS A 228 11.65 -19.83 -7.18
N ASN A 229 10.61 -20.42 -7.76
CA ASN A 229 10.62 -20.93 -9.13
C ASN A 229 9.36 -20.49 -9.85
N ILE A 230 9.50 -20.03 -11.08
CA ILE A 230 8.39 -19.61 -11.94
C ILE A 230 7.69 -20.86 -12.48
N SER A 231 6.47 -21.14 -12.02
CA SER A 231 5.72 -22.36 -12.35
C SER A 231 4.64 -22.14 -13.39
N ASN A 232 4.19 -20.90 -13.57
CA ASN A 232 3.15 -20.51 -14.51
C ASN A 232 3.33 -19.08 -15.00
N LYS A 233 2.55 -18.70 -16.01
CA LYS A 233 2.70 -17.39 -16.67
C LYS A 233 2.28 -16.22 -15.77
N LEU A 234 1.35 -16.43 -14.83
CA LEU A 234 1.03 -15.40 -13.83
C LEU A 234 2.24 -15.10 -12.94
N GLU A 235 2.92 -16.13 -12.45
CA GLU A 235 4.17 -15.96 -11.67
C GLU A 235 5.28 -15.31 -12.51
N ALA A 236 5.32 -15.57 -13.82
CA ALA A 236 6.22 -14.87 -14.74
C ALA A 236 5.94 -13.36 -14.76
N TRP A 237 4.68 -12.94 -14.86
CA TRP A 237 4.27 -11.54 -14.75
C TRP A 237 4.62 -10.94 -13.39
N LEU A 238 4.34 -11.66 -12.29
CA LEU A 238 4.66 -11.17 -10.94
C LEU A 238 6.16 -11.05 -10.71
N THR A 239 6.98 -11.95 -11.25
CA THR A 239 8.45 -11.85 -11.25
C THR A 239 8.90 -10.61 -12.01
N PHE A 240 8.35 -10.38 -13.21
CA PHE A 240 8.63 -9.20 -14.01
C PHE A 240 8.32 -7.89 -13.28
N PHE A 241 7.21 -7.82 -12.55
CA PHE A 241 6.83 -6.64 -11.77
C PHE A 241 7.72 -6.45 -10.53
N SER A 242 8.12 -7.52 -9.87
CA SER A 242 8.69 -7.46 -8.52
C SER A 242 10.21 -7.49 -8.47
N SER A 243 10.90 -8.01 -9.48
CA SER A 243 12.35 -8.21 -9.44
C SER A 243 13.12 -7.42 -10.51
N ASP A 244 14.25 -6.87 -10.11
CA ASP A 244 15.25 -6.25 -10.96
C ASP A 244 16.61 -6.99 -10.90
N GLU A 245 16.63 -8.18 -10.24
CA GLU A 245 17.82 -8.99 -10.10
C GLU A 245 18.15 -9.72 -11.42
N PRO A 246 19.42 -9.70 -11.87
CA PRO A 246 19.81 -10.37 -13.10
C PRO A 246 19.48 -11.87 -13.15
N ALA A 247 19.59 -12.57 -12.03
CA ALA A 247 19.29 -13.98 -11.96
C ALA A 247 17.81 -14.29 -12.27
N ASP A 248 16.90 -13.47 -11.73
CA ASP A 248 15.45 -13.60 -11.94
C ASP A 248 15.09 -13.24 -13.39
N ILE A 249 15.70 -12.18 -13.93
CA ILE A 249 15.51 -11.76 -15.32
C ILE A 249 15.93 -12.89 -16.27
N ILE A 250 17.08 -13.50 -16.04
CA ILE A 250 17.59 -14.62 -16.81
C ILE A 250 16.65 -15.83 -16.73
N ALA A 251 16.23 -16.19 -15.50
CA ALA A 251 15.32 -17.30 -15.28
C ALA A 251 13.99 -17.07 -16.01
N LEU A 252 13.45 -15.84 -15.91
CA LEU A 252 12.19 -15.45 -16.53
C LEU A 252 12.28 -15.52 -18.07
N VAL A 253 13.29 -14.90 -18.69
CA VAL A 253 13.43 -14.89 -20.16
C VAL A 253 13.71 -16.29 -20.73
N ASN A 254 14.38 -17.15 -19.96
CA ASN A 254 14.61 -18.54 -20.39
C ASN A 254 13.34 -19.38 -20.31
N ALA A 255 12.50 -19.18 -19.28
CA ALA A 255 11.24 -19.89 -19.11
C ALA A 255 10.12 -19.35 -20.03
N TYR A 256 10.09 -18.03 -20.23
CA TYR A 256 9.08 -17.29 -20.99
C TYR A 256 9.76 -16.29 -21.95
N PRO A 257 10.18 -16.73 -23.14
CA PRO A 257 10.95 -15.89 -24.08
C PRO A 257 10.25 -14.61 -24.54
N GLU A 258 8.92 -14.54 -24.46
CA GLU A 258 8.14 -13.34 -24.79
C GLU A 258 8.45 -12.15 -23.89
N PHE A 259 8.93 -12.37 -22.67
CA PHE A 259 9.37 -11.29 -21.77
C PHE A 259 10.67 -10.61 -22.21
N ARG A 260 11.39 -11.19 -23.15
CA ARG A 260 12.62 -10.61 -23.70
C ARG A 260 12.38 -9.21 -24.29
N GLU A 261 11.30 -9.04 -25.05
CA GLU A 261 10.96 -7.73 -25.65
C GLU A 261 10.71 -6.65 -24.59
N LEU A 262 10.06 -7.01 -23.46
CA LEU A 262 9.82 -6.07 -22.36
C LEU A 262 11.15 -5.59 -21.74
N TYR A 263 12.07 -6.51 -21.52
CA TYR A 263 13.39 -6.16 -20.97
C TYR A 263 14.26 -5.40 -21.98
N GLN A 264 14.15 -5.68 -23.27
CA GLN A 264 14.82 -4.91 -24.33
C GLN A 264 14.33 -3.45 -24.34
N GLU A 265 13.02 -3.22 -24.25
CA GLU A 265 12.46 -1.87 -24.13
C GLU A 265 12.95 -1.15 -22.88
N ILE A 266 12.97 -1.86 -21.73
CA ILE A 266 13.54 -1.30 -20.49
C ILE A 266 15.03 -0.97 -20.66
N ALA A 267 15.79 -1.84 -21.35
CA ALA A 267 17.21 -1.63 -21.58
C ALA A 267 17.50 -0.40 -22.46
N GLU A 268 16.57 0.02 -23.32
CA GLU A 268 16.72 1.25 -24.10
C GLU A 268 16.84 2.51 -23.23
N PHE A 269 16.21 2.55 -22.07
CA PHE A 269 16.34 3.69 -21.15
C PHE A 269 17.79 3.96 -20.72
N ARG A 270 18.67 2.95 -20.76
CA ARG A 270 20.10 3.12 -20.46
C ARG A 270 20.80 4.08 -21.42
N THR A 271 20.36 4.10 -22.66
CA THR A 271 20.92 4.99 -23.70
C THR A 271 20.20 6.33 -23.78
N LYS A 272 19.10 6.50 -23.02
CA LYS A 272 18.26 7.70 -22.98
C LYS A 272 18.23 8.31 -21.57
N PRO A 273 19.36 8.82 -21.06
CA PRO A 273 19.47 9.25 -19.66
C PRO A 273 18.51 10.38 -19.31
N GLU A 274 18.15 11.23 -20.26
CA GLU A 274 17.20 12.33 -20.04
C GLU A 274 15.79 11.78 -19.73
N GLU A 275 15.33 10.84 -20.54
CA GLU A 275 14.02 10.19 -20.36
C GLU A 275 14.01 9.38 -19.05
N LEU A 276 15.05 8.59 -18.79
CA LEU A 276 15.21 7.81 -17.56
C LEU A 276 15.13 8.69 -16.31
N ILE A 277 15.93 9.77 -16.27
CA ILE A 277 15.98 10.67 -15.09
C ILE A 277 14.68 11.46 -14.93
N HIS A 278 14.02 11.84 -16.05
CA HIS A 278 12.72 12.50 -15.98
C HIS A 278 11.67 11.58 -15.35
N MET A 279 11.47 10.38 -15.87
CA MET A 279 10.52 9.39 -15.34
C MET A 279 10.83 9.02 -13.89
N TYR A 280 12.11 8.86 -13.56
CA TYR A 280 12.52 8.54 -12.18
C TYR A 280 12.26 9.70 -11.21
N SER A 281 12.46 10.95 -11.66
CA SER A 281 12.14 12.14 -10.87
C SER A 281 10.63 12.25 -10.57
N GLU A 282 9.79 11.98 -11.56
CA GLU A 282 8.33 11.94 -11.35
C GLU A 282 7.92 10.84 -10.37
N ALA A 283 8.52 9.64 -10.54
CA ALA A 283 8.27 8.50 -9.68
C ALA A 283 8.66 8.78 -8.22
N LEU A 284 9.81 9.41 -7.98
CA LEU A 284 10.23 9.82 -6.64
C LEU A 284 9.29 10.88 -6.04
N ALA A 285 8.87 11.86 -6.82
CA ALA A 285 7.94 12.89 -6.35
C ALA A 285 6.57 12.32 -5.96
N ILE A 286 6.09 11.27 -6.63
CA ILE A 286 4.89 10.54 -6.26
C ILE A 286 5.11 9.74 -4.99
N ALA A 287 6.25 9.03 -4.88
CA ALA A 287 6.62 8.25 -3.71
C ALA A 287 6.72 9.13 -2.46
N ASP A 288 7.36 10.31 -2.56
CA ASP A 288 7.48 11.26 -1.46
C ASP A 288 6.11 11.75 -0.97
N ARG A 289 5.21 12.09 -1.90
CA ARG A 289 3.84 12.49 -1.54
C ARG A 289 3.06 11.37 -0.85
N ASN A 290 3.22 10.14 -1.31
CA ASN A 290 2.59 8.98 -0.71
C ASN A 290 3.17 8.68 0.67
N THR A 291 4.48 8.82 0.85
CA THR A 291 5.16 8.67 2.15
C THR A 291 4.69 9.73 3.16
N ILE A 292 4.57 10.99 2.75
CA ILE A 292 4.05 12.05 3.61
C ILE A 292 2.61 11.76 4.06
N ARG A 293 1.75 11.31 3.14
CA ARG A 293 0.37 10.92 3.50
C ARG A 293 0.35 9.76 4.49
N LEU A 294 1.18 8.76 4.27
CA LEU A 294 1.34 7.63 5.17
C LEU A 294 1.74 8.09 6.58
N MET A 295 2.76 8.95 6.69
CA MET A 295 3.20 9.51 7.98
C MET A 295 2.11 10.34 8.67
N ILE A 296 1.28 11.05 7.91
CA ILE A 296 0.13 11.79 8.46
C ILE A 296 -0.92 10.82 9.01
N ASP A 297 -1.20 9.75 8.30
CA ASP A 297 -2.18 8.75 8.72
C ASP A 297 -1.68 7.99 9.96
N ASP A 298 -0.39 7.63 10.03
CA ASP A 298 0.26 7.06 11.22
C ASP A 298 0.13 7.97 12.44
N MET A 299 0.46 9.24 12.26
CA MET A 299 0.36 10.22 13.35
C MET A 299 -1.08 10.41 13.85
N LYS A 300 -2.07 10.30 12.96
CA LYS A 300 -3.49 10.36 13.36
C LYS A 300 -3.89 9.14 14.20
N GLU A 301 -3.51 7.93 13.76
CA GLU A 301 -3.79 6.71 14.52
C GLU A 301 -3.13 6.74 15.91
N GLU A 302 -1.87 7.20 15.98
CA GLU A 302 -1.17 7.37 17.25
C GLU A 302 -1.87 8.39 18.14
N LEU A 303 -2.32 9.50 17.60
CA LEU A 303 -3.05 10.56 18.30
C LEU A 303 -4.40 10.05 18.84
N ASP A 304 -5.15 9.28 18.04
CA ASP A 304 -6.40 8.67 18.45
C ASP A 304 -6.18 7.64 19.58
N SER A 305 -5.12 6.82 19.45
CA SER A 305 -4.74 5.87 20.49
C SER A 305 -4.37 6.56 21.81
N LEU A 306 -3.55 7.61 21.75
CA LEU A 306 -3.17 8.41 22.91
C LEU A 306 -4.37 9.12 23.52
N THR A 307 -5.28 9.63 22.71
CA THR A 307 -6.51 10.29 23.18
C THR A 307 -7.38 9.31 23.97
N ASN A 308 -7.52 8.08 23.48
CA ASN A 308 -8.26 7.03 24.17
C ASN A 308 -7.59 6.65 25.51
N GLN A 309 -6.26 6.50 25.53
CA GLN A 309 -5.50 6.22 26.75
C GLN A 309 -5.67 7.35 27.79
N VAL A 310 -5.61 8.61 27.36
CA VAL A 310 -5.84 9.77 28.25
C VAL A 310 -7.27 9.77 28.79
N ALA A 311 -8.25 9.39 28.01
CA ALA A 311 -9.64 9.29 28.47
C ALA A 311 -9.81 8.18 29.52
N GLU A 312 -9.18 7.02 29.31
CA GLU A 312 -9.17 5.92 30.28
C GLU A 312 -8.47 6.31 31.59
N GLN A 313 -7.30 6.94 31.49
CA GLN A 313 -6.55 7.42 32.68
C GLN A 313 -7.35 8.46 33.48
N LYS A 314 -8.02 9.41 32.80
CA LYS A 314 -8.90 10.38 33.46
C LYS A 314 -10.08 9.71 34.20
N SER A 315 -10.67 8.68 33.59
CA SER A 315 -11.74 7.91 34.22
C SER A 315 -11.25 7.18 35.46
N GLU A 316 -10.04 6.61 35.40
CA GLU A 316 -9.44 5.91 36.53
C GLU A 316 -9.06 6.89 37.65
N LEU A 317 -8.48 8.05 37.34
CA LEU A 317 -8.20 9.11 38.31
C LEU A 317 -9.46 9.58 39.02
N ALA A 318 -10.54 9.80 38.28
CA ALA A 318 -11.82 10.19 38.88
C ALA A 318 -12.39 9.10 39.84
N ARG A 319 -12.17 7.82 39.56
CA ARG A 319 -12.52 6.72 40.49
C ARG A 319 -11.65 6.74 41.74
N GLN A 320 -10.35 6.95 41.60
CA GLN A 320 -9.42 7.03 42.74
C GLN A 320 -9.72 8.24 43.62
N GLU A 321 -10.00 9.41 43.03
CA GLU A 321 -10.41 10.61 43.79
C GLU A 321 -11.69 10.37 44.61
N ASN A 322 -12.68 9.70 44.01
CA ASN A 322 -13.92 9.35 44.74
C ASN A 322 -13.65 8.35 45.85
N GLU A 323 -12.76 7.40 45.69
CA GLU A 323 -12.37 6.44 46.71
C GLU A 323 -11.62 7.13 47.86
N ILE A 324 -10.68 8.02 47.56
CA ILE A 324 -9.98 8.84 48.58
C ILE A 324 -10.98 9.67 49.39
N ALA A 325 -11.90 10.35 48.72
CA ALA A 325 -12.93 11.12 49.40
C ALA A 325 -13.81 10.27 50.33
N ARG A 326 -14.10 9.02 49.96
CA ARG A 326 -14.81 8.07 50.85
C ARG A 326 -13.96 7.68 52.06
N GLN A 327 -12.67 7.39 51.85
CA GLN A 327 -11.75 7.04 52.94
C GLN A 327 -11.54 8.20 53.90
N GLU A 328 -11.39 9.43 53.40
CA GLU A 328 -11.29 10.65 54.24
C GLU A 328 -12.55 10.83 55.13
N ASN A 329 -13.74 10.66 54.55
CA ASN A 329 -14.99 10.74 55.31
C ASN A 329 -15.08 9.64 56.41
N GLU A 330 -14.60 8.44 56.12
CA GLU A 330 -14.58 7.35 57.10
C GLU A 330 -13.55 7.63 58.22
N ILE A 331 -12.38 8.18 57.89
CA ILE A 331 -11.38 8.61 58.90
C ILE A 331 -11.97 9.67 59.81
N VAL A 332 -12.61 10.71 59.29
CA VAL A 332 -13.28 11.76 60.12
C VAL A 332 -14.33 11.15 61.03
N ARG A 333 -15.07 10.18 60.56
CA ARG A 333 -16.06 9.47 61.40
C ARG A 333 -15.39 8.68 62.52
N GLN A 334 -14.33 7.94 62.24
CA GLN A 334 -13.57 7.16 63.21
C GLN A 334 -12.91 8.07 64.24
N GLU A 335 -12.33 9.20 63.86
CA GLU A 335 -11.77 10.20 64.76
C GLU A 335 -12.83 10.77 65.71
N SER A 336 -14.05 11.06 65.22
CA SER A 336 -15.19 11.51 66.07
C SER A 336 -15.63 10.45 67.05
N GLU A 337 -15.63 9.15 66.66
CA GLU A 337 -15.95 8.05 67.56
C GLU A 337 -14.87 7.82 68.62
N LEU A 338 -13.57 7.95 68.22
CA LEU A 338 -12.45 7.89 69.15
C LEU A 338 -12.53 9.01 70.22
N ALA A 339 -12.78 10.25 69.80
CA ALA A 339 -12.92 11.37 70.69
C ALA A 339 -14.07 11.14 71.79
N LYS A 340 -15.19 10.58 71.28
CA LYS A 340 -16.27 10.21 72.20
C LYS A 340 -15.89 9.14 73.27
N ARG A 341 -15.12 8.13 72.83
CA ARG A 341 -14.60 7.07 73.69
C ARG A 341 -13.58 7.61 74.70
N ASP A 342 -12.71 8.53 74.29
CA ASP A 342 -11.72 9.16 75.13
C ASP A 342 -12.43 10.00 76.24
N ASP A 343 -13.48 10.76 75.89
CA ASP A 343 -14.32 11.49 76.86
C ASP A 343 -15.00 10.55 77.85
N GLU A 344 -15.53 9.41 77.40
CA GLU A 344 -16.15 8.41 78.28
C GLU A 344 -15.11 7.76 79.18
N ILE A 345 -13.90 7.43 78.69
CA ILE A 345 -12.79 6.91 79.48
C ILE A 345 -12.38 7.93 80.59
N ALA A 346 -12.31 9.21 80.25
CA ALA A 346 -11.95 10.27 81.12
C ALA A 346 -13.00 10.38 82.26
N ARG A 347 -14.32 10.31 81.94
CA ARG A 347 -15.44 10.28 82.91
C ARG A 347 -15.35 9.08 83.82
N LEU A 348 -15.17 7.89 83.30
CA LEU A 348 -15.06 6.65 84.08
C LEU A 348 -13.83 6.64 85.00
N ARG A 349 -12.72 7.24 84.58
CA ARG A 349 -11.50 7.42 85.41
C ARG A 349 -11.80 8.36 86.57
N ALA A 350 -12.42 9.50 86.31
CA ALA A 350 -12.80 10.46 87.36
C ALA A 350 -13.81 9.85 88.40
N GLU A 351 -14.75 9.07 87.85
CA GLU A 351 -15.73 8.35 88.77
C GLU A 351 -15.02 7.25 89.58
N ASN A 352 -14.09 6.49 89.02
CA ASN A 352 -13.31 5.52 89.78
C ASN A 352 -12.40 6.17 90.80
N GLU A 353 -11.80 7.32 90.53
CA GLU A 353 -11.04 8.07 91.55
C GLU A 353 -11.94 8.59 92.69
N ARG A 354 -13.14 9.05 92.34
CA ARG A 354 -14.12 9.46 93.38
C ARG A 354 -14.52 8.30 94.25
N LEU A 355 -14.90 7.15 93.65
CA LEU A 355 -15.31 5.95 94.45
C LEU A 355 -14.12 5.42 95.27
N ARG A 356 -12.88 5.50 94.85
CA ARG A 356 -11.72 5.15 95.67
C ARG A 356 -11.48 6.05 96.84
N ARG A 357 -11.86 7.36 96.77
CA ARG A 357 -11.75 8.31 97.85
C ARG A 357 -12.93 8.13 98.87
N GLU A 358 -14.11 7.66 98.49
CA GLU A 358 -15.27 7.38 99.30
C GLU A 358 -15.17 6.05 100.00
N THR A 359 -14.23 5.15 99.66
CA THR A 359 -14.00 3.81 100.23
C THR A 359 -12.76 3.77 101.14
N GLN A 360 -12.03 4.87 101.36
CA GLN A 360 -10.98 5.08 102.32
C GLN A 360 -11.50 5.91 103.52
#